data_d1d36c6defbd00fccdd61471ad3a8f5d
#
_entry.id   d1d36c6defbd00fccdd61471ad3a8f5d
#
_cell.length_a   1.000
_cell.length_b   1.000
_cell.length_c   1.000
_cell.angle_alpha   90.00
_cell.angle_beta   90.00
_cell.angle_gamma   90.00
#
_symmetry.space_group_name_H-M   'P 1'
#
loop_
_entity.id
_entity.type
_entity.pdbx_description
1 polymer ?
#
loop_
_entity_poly.entity_id
_entity_poly.type
_entity_poly.pdbx_seq_one_letter_code
_entity_poly.pdbx_strand_id
1 'polypeptide(L)'
;MDFDFSDEQEQLREAVRRWAERAHGFERHRAIVRDEGGDSAAVWAELAGLGLTALAVPQAHGGLDFGPVEAMVVMEELGRGRVGAPYAAAALVAPVLLSGAPEALQAAWLPRIAAGDARVVLAHQESGARYRLDRVETRLAAADGGWRLSGRKSLVPVGDRAEAFVVSARDDDGRLALALVERDAPGVTARGHLLHDGTRAAELTWQDAPAQRLSAAGTDALPALEHAADVAIAALCAEAVGLMDFLVALTADYLKTRRQFGVPIASFQALRHRLADCKMALELARSMSYLATLRLADAPEVRRRAVAQAKVQLGQSMRFVGQQCVQMHGGIGVTDDYVGAHAFKRLTCMELQWGDTLHHLGEVGAQMQDTAGVFG
;
A
#
# COMPACT_ATOMS: atom_id res chain seq x y z
N MET A 1 17.07 21.75 5.32
CA MET A 1 16.00 20.78 5.63
C MET A 1 16.72 19.66 6.34
N ASP A 2 16.41 19.46 7.61
CA ASP A 2 16.96 18.36 8.38
C ASP A 2 16.17 17.09 8.02
N PHE A 3 16.88 16.01 7.71
CA PHE A 3 16.29 14.72 7.37
C PHE A 3 16.53 13.67 8.46
N ASP A 4 17.04 14.11 9.62
CA ASP A 4 17.23 13.23 10.76
C ASP A 4 15.87 12.93 11.40
N PHE A 5 15.67 11.67 11.77
CA PHE A 5 14.46 11.25 12.47
C PHE A 5 14.55 11.63 13.94
N SER A 6 13.40 11.93 14.54
CA SER A 6 13.33 12.15 15.98
C SER A 6 13.63 10.85 16.75
N ASP A 7 13.98 11.00 18.03
CA ASP A 7 14.20 9.85 18.92
C ASP A 7 12.97 8.93 18.99
N GLU A 8 11.77 9.49 18.94
CA GLU A 8 10.50 8.73 18.93
C GLU A 8 10.33 7.95 17.63
N GLN A 9 10.66 8.54 16.47
CA GLN A 9 10.61 7.88 15.17
C GLN A 9 11.64 6.75 15.08
N GLU A 10 12.85 6.95 15.64
CA GLU A 10 13.87 5.89 15.71
C GLU A 10 13.45 4.76 16.64
N GLN A 11 12.84 5.06 17.79
CA GLN A 11 12.30 4.03 18.71
C GLN A 11 11.18 3.23 18.02
N LEU A 12 10.29 3.88 17.28
CA LEU A 12 9.24 3.23 16.50
C LEU A 12 9.86 2.30 15.44
N ARG A 13 10.86 2.79 14.68
CA ARG A 13 11.61 2.01 13.70
C ARG A 13 12.19 0.75 14.31
N GLU A 14 12.92 0.89 15.42
CA GLU A 14 13.54 -0.23 16.10
C GLU A 14 12.52 -1.23 16.65
N ALA A 15 11.39 -0.76 17.17
CA ALA A 15 10.34 -1.63 17.71
C ALA A 15 9.75 -2.52 16.59
N VAL A 16 9.40 -1.93 15.44
CA VAL A 16 8.87 -2.66 14.28
C VAL A 16 9.92 -3.62 13.71
N ARG A 17 11.16 -3.16 13.54
CA ARG A 17 12.28 -3.99 13.06
C ARG A 17 12.51 -5.21 13.95
N ARG A 18 12.65 -5.01 15.27
CA ARG A 18 12.86 -6.11 16.22
C ARG A 18 11.71 -7.11 16.24
N TRP A 19 10.48 -6.63 16.09
CA TRP A 19 9.33 -7.52 15.97
C TRP A 19 9.41 -8.33 14.67
N ALA A 20 9.63 -7.70 13.53
CA ALA A 20 9.69 -8.37 12.22
C ALA A 20 10.82 -9.42 12.18
N GLU A 21 12.01 -9.11 12.68
CA GLU A 21 13.15 -10.03 12.74
C GLU A 21 12.88 -11.27 13.61
N ARG A 22 12.20 -11.10 14.76
CA ARG A 22 11.91 -12.20 15.68
C ARG A 22 10.67 -12.99 15.32
N ALA A 23 9.63 -12.32 14.84
CA ALA A 23 8.30 -12.91 14.69
C ALA A 23 7.93 -13.20 13.24
N HIS A 24 8.59 -12.62 12.23
CA HIS A 24 8.18 -12.75 10.82
C HIS A 24 9.31 -13.26 9.91
N GLY A 25 9.83 -14.45 10.23
CA GLY A 25 10.83 -15.13 9.39
C GLY A 25 10.23 -15.70 8.09
N PHE A 26 11.10 -16.13 7.16
CA PHE A 26 10.70 -16.62 5.84
C PHE A 26 9.75 -17.83 5.90
N GLU A 27 9.98 -18.78 6.82
CA GLU A 27 9.11 -19.95 6.99
C GLU A 27 7.70 -19.54 7.45
N ARG A 28 7.58 -18.55 8.33
CA ARG A 28 6.26 -18.00 8.71
C ARG A 28 5.57 -17.34 7.53
N HIS A 29 6.31 -16.55 6.73
CA HIS A 29 5.77 -15.96 5.50
C HIS A 29 5.22 -17.05 4.55
N ARG A 30 5.98 -18.12 4.31
CA ARG A 30 5.54 -19.26 3.48
C ARG A 30 4.30 -19.95 4.05
N ALA A 31 4.26 -20.16 5.35
CA ALA A 31 3.09 -20.75 6.04
C ALA A 31 1.84 -19.88 5.87
N ILE A 32 1.95 -18.55 6.03
CA ILE A 32 0.83 -17.62 5.82
C ILE A 32 0.30 -17.72 4.39
N VAL A 33 1.17 -17.76 3.38
CA VAL A 33 0.75 -17.86 1.98
C VAL A 33 0.07 -19.19 1.72
N ARG A 34 0.66 -20.31 2.17
CA ARG A 34 0.20 -21.67 1.87
C ARG A 34 -1.02 -22.08 2.70
N ASP A 35 -0.97 -21.83 4.00
CA ASP A 35 -1.90 -22.43 4.97
C ASP A 35 -2.99 -21.44 5.42
N GLU A 36 -2.70 -20.12 5.41
CA GLU A 36 -3.62 -19.07 5.83
C GLU A 36 -4.18 -18.24 4.65
N GLY A 37 -3.80 -18.59 3.41
CA GLY A 37 -4.30 -17.94 2.20
C GLY A 37 -3.89 -16.48 2.05
N GLY A 38 -2.66 -16.14 2.48
CA GLY A 38 -2.03 -14.83 2.24
C GLY A 38 -2.44 -13.72 3.19
N ASP A 39 -3.15 -14.04 4.29
CA ASP A 39 -3.52 -13.06 5.33
C ASP A 39 -3.62 -13.76 6.68
N SER A 40 -2.90 -13.27 7.68
CA SER A 40 -2.83 -13.85 9.01
C SER A 40 -3.47 -12.95 10.07
N ALA A 41 -4.52 -13.46 10.70
CA ALA A 41 -5.15 -12.80 11.85
C ALA A 41 -4.18 -12.66 13.03
N ALA A 42 -3.26 -13.62 13.21
CA ALA A 42 -2.25 -13.55 14.26
C ALA A 42 -1.25 -12.41 14.03
N VAL A 43 -0.77 -12.22 12.78
CA VAL A 43 0.09 -11.09 12.42
C VAL A 43 -0.65 -9.77 12.62
N TRP A 44 -1.92 -9.68 12.23
CA TRP A 44 -2.71 -8.48 12.46
C TRP A 44 -2.85 -8.15 13.95
N ALA A 45 -3.15 -9.14 14.79
CA ALA A 45 -3.22 -8.95 16.24
C ALA A 45 -1.87 -8.54 16.85
N GLU A 46 -0.75 -9.06 16.35
CA GLU A 46 0.59 -8.63 16.78
C GLU A 46 0.87 -7.17 16.42
N LEU A 47 0.48 -6.71 15.22
CA LEU A 47 0.61 -5.31 14.80
C LEU A 47 -0.26 -4.39 15.69
N ALA A 48 -1.49 -4.82 16.01
CA ALA A 48 -2.36 -4.13 16.95
C ALA A 48 -1.76 -4.06 18.37
N GLY A 49 -1.17 -5.16 18.83
CA GLY A 49 -0.46 -5.21 20.12
C GLY A 49 0.75 -4.28 20.21
N LEU A 50 1.33 -3.90 19.08
CA LEU A 50 2.38 -2.88 18.98
C LEU A 50 1.81 -1.44 18.87
N GLY A 51 0.48 -1.27 18.85
CA GLY A 51 -0.18 0.01 18.69
C GLY A 51 -0.19 0.53 17.24
N LEU A 52 0.25 -0.27 16.26
CA LEU A 52 0.40 0.19 14.87
C LEU A 52 -0.94 0.44 14.19
N THR A 53 -2.00 -0.28 14.55
CA THR A 53 -3.35 -0.05 14.01
C THR A 53 -3.96 1.27 14.49
N ALA A 54 -3.49 1.80 15.61
CA ALA A 54 -3.89 3.10 16.15
C ALA A 54 -3.12 4.29 15.57
N LEU A 55 -2.05 4.04 14.79
CA LEU A 55 -1.06 5.04 14.38
C LEU A 55 -1.68 6.28 13.74
N ALA A 56 -2.52 6.12 12.73
CA ALA A 56 -3.14 7.21 11.95
C ALA A 56 -4.57 7.54 12.41
N VAL A 57 -5.07 6.91 13.48
CA VAL A 57 -6.39 7.21 14.03
C VAL A 57 -6.30 8.43 14.94
N PRO A 58 -7.23 9.42 14.85
CA PRO A 58 -7.24 10.59 15.73
C PRO A 58 -7.34 10.23 17.20
N GLN A 59 -6.72 11.01 18.09
CA GLN A 59 -6.74 10.80 19.55
C GLN A 59 -8.16 10.78 20.13
N ALA A 60 -9.07 11.58 19.56
CA ALA A 60 -10.48 11.60 19.97
C ALA A 60 -11.18 10.24 19.83
N HIS A 61 -10.63 9.36 19.00
CA HIS A 61 -11.15 8.01 18.75
C HIS A 61 -10.20 6.90 19.25
N GLY A 62 -9.32 7.21 20.19
CA GLY A 62 -8.41 6.24 20.82
C GLY A 62 -7.16 5.94 20.00
N GLY A 63 -6.84 6.75 19.01
CA GLY A 63 -5.62 6.64 18.21
C GLY A 63 -4.43 7.42 18.74
N LEU A 64 -3.31 7.34 18.02
CA LEU A 64 -2.07 8.05 18.33
C LEU A 64 -1.96 9.38 17.57
N ASP A 65 -2.75 9.58 16.52
CA ASP A 65 -2.75 10.78 15.66
C ASP A 65 -1.36 11.10 15.08
N PHE A 66 -0.60 10.06 14.75
CA PHE A 66 0.73 10.20 14.14
C PHE A 66 0.63 10.55 12.65
N GLY A 67 1.66 11.22 12.18
CA GLY A 67 1.71 11.76 10.83
C GLY A 67 2.23 10.80 9.74
N PRO A 68 2.38 11.33 8.52
CA PRO A 68 2.89 10.56 7.39
C PRO A 68 4.32 10.04 7.57
N VAL A 69 5.16 10.72 8.36
CA VAL A 69 6.56 10.31 8.58
C VAL A 69 6.61 9.02 9.40
N GLU A 70 5.83 8.93 10.48
CA GLU A 70 5.72 7.71 11.29
C GLU A 70 5.12 6.56 10.48
N ALA A 71 4.12 6.83 9.65
CA ALA A 71 3.57 5.84 8.73
C ALA A 71 4.62 5.33 7.73
N MET A 72 5.47 6.22 7.18
CA MET A 72 6.59 5.88 6.31
C MET A 72 7.60 4.98 7.03
N VAL A 73 7.99 5.34 8.26
CA VAL A 73 8.93 4.55 9.08
C VAL A 73 8.40 3.12 9.31
N VAL A 74 7.13 2.99 9.68
CA VAL A 74 6.49 1.68 9.86
C VAL A 74 6.47 0.90 8.56
N MET A 75 6.04 1.50 7.46
CA MET A 75 5.93 0.84 6.16
C MET A 75 7.30 0.39 5.62
N GLU A 76 8.36 1.18 5.81
CA GLU A 76 9.72 0.78 5.42
C GLU A 76 10.17 -0.47 6.19
N GLU A 77 9.92 -0.54 7.50
CA GLU A 77 10.31 -1.71 8.29
C GLU A 77 9.40 -2.95 8.03
N LEU A 78 8.11 -2.75 7.76
CA LEU A 78 7.24 -3.84 7.30
C LEU A 78 7.71 -4.39 5.95
N GLY A 79 8.11 -3.53 5.02
CA GLY A 79 8.71 -3.91 3.75
C GLY A 79 10.02 -4.68 3.92
N ARG A 80 10.94 -4.20 4.77
CA ARG A 80 12.19 -4.87 5.12
C ARG A 80 11.93 -6.25 5.72
N GLY A 81 10.94 -6.35 6.61
CA GLY A 81 10.48 -7.59 7.23
C GLY A 81 9.67 -8.50 6.29
N ARG A 82 9.30 -8.03 5.09
CA ARG A 82 8.46 -8.77 4.12
C ARG A 82 7.08 -9.12 4.68
N VAL A 83 6.52 -8.23 5.49
CA VAL A 83 5.24 -8.43 6.15
C VAL A 83 4.11 -8.13 5.17
N GLY A 84 3.44 -9.17 4.67
CA GLY A 84 2.34 -9.07 3.68
C GLY A 84 0.98 -8.70 4.27
N ALA A 85 0.90 -8.16 5.50
CA ALA A 85 -0.36 -7.73 6.11
C ALA A 85 -0.97 -6.52 5.35
N PRO A 86 -2.31 -6.36 5.36
CA PRO A 86 -3.00 -5.26 4.68
C PRO A 86 -2.90 -3.93 5.43
N TYR A 87 -1.72 -3.64 6.02
CA TYR A 87 -1.53 -2.54 6.96
C TYR A 87 -1.83 -1.18 6.32
N ALA A 88 -1.26 -0.88 5.15
CA ALA A 88 -1.52 0.38 4.46
C ALA A 88 -3.03 0.57 4.18
N ALA A 89 -3.71 -0.48 3.72
CA ALA A 89 -5.13 -0.41 3.35
C ALA A 89 -6.04 -0.19 4.56
N ALA A 90 -5.80 -0.91 5.66
CA ALA A 90 -6.71 -0.93 6.81
C ALA A 90 -6.33 0.04 7.94
N ALA A 91 -5.03 0.34 8.11
CA ALA A 91 -4.55 1.19 9.21
C ALA A 91 -4.14 2.61 8.78
N LEU A 92 -3.95 2.87 7.47
CA LEU A 92 -3.57 4.19 6.96
C LEU A 92 -4.66 4.79 6.06
N VAL A 93 -5.08 4.08 5.02
CA VAL A 93 -6.06 4.57 4.03
C VAL A 93 -7.47 4.69 4.61
N ALA A 94 -7.92 3.68 5.36
CA ALA A 94 -9.27 3.68 5.93
C ALA A 94 -9.49 4.82 6.96
N PRO A 95 -8.59 5.09 7.92
CA PRO A 95 -8.72 6.23 8.82
C PRO A 95 -8.82 7.57 8.09
N VAL A 96 -8.02 7.79 7.05
CA VAL A 96 -8.07 9.03 6.24
C VAL A 96 -9.45 9.23 5.61
N LEU A 97 -10.05 8.18 5.06
CA LEU A 97 -11.39 8.26 4.46
C LEU A 97 -12.48 8.46 5.51
N LEU A 98 -12.35 7.78 6.65
CA LEU A 98 -13.32 7.86 7.75
C LEU A 98 -13.26 9.19 8.51
N SER A 99 -12.10 9.85 8.56
CA SER A 99 -11.97 11.18 9.19
C SER A 99 -12.83 12.26 8.52
N GLY A 100 -13.18 12.08 7.26
CA GLY A 100 -14.14 12.95 6.54
C GLY A 100 -15.60 12.51 6.61
N ALA A 101 -15.91 11.42 7.31
CA ALA A 101 -17.25 10.84 7.41
C ALA A 101 -18.09 11.56 8.50
N PRO A 102 -19.44 11.36 8.52
CA PRO A 102 -20.27 11.79 9.64
C PRO A 102 -19.75 11.25 11.00
N GLU A 103 -19.85 12.07 12.04
CA GLU A 103 -19.35 11.78 13.39
C GLU A 103 -19.78 10.40 13.92
N ALA A 104 -21.04 10.03 13.68
CA ALA A 104 -21.56 8.72 14.09
C ALA A 104 -20.78 7.54 13.47
N LEU A 105 -20.29 7.68 12.23
CA LEU A 105 -19.49 6.66 11.56
C LEU A 105 -18.05 6.66 12.05
N GLN A 106 -17.49 7.84 12.31
CA GLN A 106 -16.17 7.95 12.93
C GLN A 106 -16.16 7.26 14.30
N ALA A 107 -17.11 7.59 15.16
CA ALA A 107 -17.25 7.01 16.50
C ALA A 107 -17.52 5.50 16.48
N ALA A 108 -18.19 4.98 15.45
CA ALA A 108 -18.44 3.54 15.33
C ALA A 108 -17.24 2.74 14.84
N TRP A 109 -16.41 3.29 13.96
CA TRP A 109 -15.38 2.52 13.27
C TRP A 109 -13.94 2.84 13.67
N LEU A 110 -13.60 4.12 13.90
CA LEU A 110 -12.21 4.50 14.21
C LEU A 110 -11.67 3.85 15.48
N PRO A 111 -12.42 3.75 16.60
CA PRO A 111 -11.94 3.06 17.80
C PRO A 111 -11.67 1.56 17.56
N ARG A 112 -12.51 0.90 16.76
CA ARG A 112 -12.33 -0.52 16.41
C ARG A 112 -11.12 -0.75 15.52
N ILE A 113 -10.84 0.18 14.59
CA ILE A 113 -9.61 0.16 13.79
C ILE A 113 -8.39 0.36 14.69
N ALA A 114 -8.41 1.34 15.59
CA ALA A 114 -7.32 1.60 16.51
C ALA A 114 -7.00 0.40 17.40
N ALA A 115 -8.03 -0.30 17.90
CA ALA A 115 -7.87 -1.53 18.69
C ALA A 115 -7.42 -2.75 17.85
N GLY A 116 -7.48 -2.68 16.51
CA GLY A 116 -7.22 -3.81 15.63
C GLY A 116 -8.41 -4.77 15.48
N ASP A 117 -9.57 -4.43 16.05
CA ASP A 117 -10.79 -5.26 16.06
C ASP A 117 -11.57 -5.20 14.74
N ALA A 118 -11.28 -4.22 13.90
CA ALA A 118 -11.89 -4.10 12.58
C ALA A 118 -10.88 -3.69 11.51
N ARG A 119 -10.95 -4.36 10.37
CA ARG A 119 -10.29 -3.94 9.13
C ARG A 119 -11.34 -3.35 8.20
N VAL A 120 -11.24 -2.05 7.97
CA VAL A 120 -12.01 -1.36 6.95
C VAL A 120 -11.08 -1.13 5.76
N VAL A 121 -11.50 -1.44 4.55
CA VAL A 121 -10.67 -1.30 3.36
C VAL A 121 -11.38 -0.55 2.25
N LEU A 122 -10.61 0.15 1.43
CA LEU A 122 -11.14 0.87 0.27
C LEU A 122 -11.38 -0.10 -0.90
N ALA A 123 -12.60 -0.09 -1.41
CA ALA A 123 -13.03 -0.79 -2.61
C ALA A 123 -13.31 0.24 -3.72
N HIS A 124 -12.31 0.54 -4.56
CA HIS A 124 -12.42 1.56 -5.61
C HIS A 124 -12.28 0.99 -7.02
N GLN A 125 -11.44 -0.03 -7.23
CA GLN A 125 -11.07 -0.50 -8.55
C GLN A 125 -12.20 -1.28 -9.23
N GLU A 126 -12.46 -0.96 -10.50
CA GLU A 126 -13.36 -1.70 -11.37
C GLU A 126 -12.59 -2.20 -12.61
N SER A 127 -13.00 -3.35 -13.16
CA SER A 127 -12.30 -4.01 -14.27
C SER A 127 -12.15 -3.12 -15.51
N GLY A 128 -13.12 -2.24 -15.77
CA GLY A 128 -13.10 -1.31 -16.91
C GLY A 128 -12.38 0.02 -16.65
N ALA A 129 -12.02 0.32 -15.40
CA ALA A 129 -11.43 1.61 -15.00
C ALA A 129 -9.90 1.67 -15.11
N ARG A 130 -9.22 0.52 -15.07
CA ARG A 130 -7.77 0.43 -14.93
C ARG A 130 -7.30 1.28 -13.75
N TYR A 131 -6.57 2.39 -13.96
CA TYR A 131 -6.03 3.26 -12.91
C TYR A 131 -6.85 4.54 -12.68
N ARG A 132 -7.96 4.74 -13.39
CA ARG A 132 -8.77 5.95 -13.29
C ARG A 132 -9.72 5.88 -12.10
N LEU A 133 -9.51 6.78 -11.14
CA LEU A 133 -10.34 6.88 -9.93
C LEU A 133 -11.74 7.46 -10.21
N ASP A 134 -11.86 8.28 -11.24
CA ASP A 134 -13.11 8.93 -11.66
C ASP A 134 -14.03 8.04 -12.50
N ARG A 135 -13.54 6.89 -12.98
CA ARG A 135 -14.32 5.95 -13.79
C ARG A 135 -14.97 4.89 -12.92
N VAL A 136 -16.20 5.15 -12.51
CA VAL A 136 -16.96 4.32 -11.57
C VAL A 136 -18.33 4.00 -12.16
N GLU A 137 -18.70 2.71 -12.20
CA GLU A 137 -19.99 2.18 -12.66
C GLU A 137 -20.89 1.75 -11.49
N THR A 138 -20.29 1.43 -10.31
CA THR A 138 -21.01 1.13 -9.07
C THR A 138 -21.93 2.27 -8.70
N ARG A 139 -23.18 1.97 -8.29
CA ARG A 139 -24.25 2.94 -8.02
C ARG A 139 -24.61 2.96 -6.55
N LEU A 140 -24.82 4.17 -6.03
CA LEU A 140 -25.35 4.45 -4.70
C LEU A 140 -26.67 5.20 -4.85
N ALA A 141 -27.79 4.51 -4.67
CA ALA A 141 -29.13 5.06 -4.82
C ALA A 141 -29.75 5.41 -3.46
N ALA A 142 -30.50 6.51 -3.38
CA ALA A 142 -31.33 6.80 -2.23
C ALA A 142 -32.51 5.82 -2.16
N ALA A 143 -32.86 5.38 -0.94
CA ALA A 143 -33.96 4.46 -0.69
C ALA A 143 -34.65 4.79 0.63
N ASP A 144 -35.85 4.26 0.84
CA ASP A 144 -36.56 4.41 2.12
C ASP A 144 -35.69 3.84 3.26
N GLY A 145 -35.31 4.72 4.18
CA GLY A 145 -34.49 4.36 5.34
C GLY A 145 -32.97 4.42 5.13
N GLY A 146 -32.45 4.98 4.02
CA GLY A 146 -31.01 5.17 3.83
C GLY A 146 -30.54 5.08 2.39
N TRP A 147 -29.42 4.37 2.17
CA TRP A 147 -28.79 4.21 0.87
C TRP A 147 -28.66 2.73 0.48
N ARG A 148 -28.68 2.47 -0.82
CA ARG A 148 -28.48 1.15 -1.39
C ARG A 148 -27.35 1.16 -2.38
N LEU A 149 -26.46 0.16 -2.28
CA LEU A 149 -25.31 0.01 -3.16
C LEU A 149 -25.48 -1.19 -4.10
N SER A 150 -25.21 -0.96 -5.38
CA SER A 150 -25.19 -2.01 -6.40
C SER A 150 -23.98 -1.83 -7.32
N GLY A 151 -23.22 -2.89 -7.55
CA GLY A 151 -22.05 -2.86 -8.41
C GLY A 151 -21.00 -3.91 -8.07
N ARG A 152 -19.80 -3.72 -8.60
CA ARG A 152 -18.67 -4.66 -8.42
C ARG A 152 -17.37 -3.91 -8.26
N LYS A 153 -16.48 -4.46 -7.40
CA LYS A 153 -15.10 -3.98 -7.26
C LYS A 153 -14.14 -5.17 -7.30
N SER A 154 -12.99 -4.98 -7.90
CA SER A 154 -11.96 -5.99 -8.06
C SER A 154 -10.70 -5.64 -7.28
N LEU A 155 -9.89 -6.66 -6.98
CA LEU A 155 -8.60 -6.54 -6.32
C LEU A 155 -8.65 -5.79 -4.98
N VAL A 156 -9.75 -5.92 -4.24
CA VAL A 156 -9.90 -5.28 -2.92
C VAL A 156 -9.02 -6.01 -1.90
N PRO A 157 -8.04 -5.33 -1.26
CA PRO A 157 -7.15 -5.96 -0.30
C PRO A 157 -7.94 -6.64 0.83
N VAL A 158 -7.70 -7.93 1.07
CA VAL A 158 -8.38 -8.77 2.06
C VAL A 158 -9.90 -8.60 2.11
N GLY A 159 -10.53 -8.27 0.99
CA GLY A 159 -11.95 -7.90 0.95
C GLY A 159 -12.91 -8.99 1.42
N ASP A 160 -12.53 -10.26 1.36
CA ASP A 160 -13.31 -11.37 1.90
C ASP A 160 -13.10 -11.60 3.42
N ARG A 161 -12.19 -10.83 4.04
CA ARG A 161 -11.83 -10.92 5.46
C ARG A 161 -11.96 -9.59 6.21
N ALA A 162 -12.15 -8.48 5.49
CA ALA A 162 -12.40 -7.16 6.08
C ALA A 162 -13.82 -7.13 6.70
N GLU A 163 -14.00 -6.36 7.74
CA GLU A 163 -15.28 -6.19 8.44
C GLU A 163 -16.20 -5.21 7.71
N ALA A 164 -15.64 -4.22 6.99
CA ALA A 164 -16.40 -3.26 6.20
C ALA A 164 -15.58 -2.70 5.03
N PHE A 165 -16.28 -2.08 4.10
CA PHE A 165 -15.72 -1.48 2.90
C PHE A 165 -16.10 -0.01 2.80
N VAL A 166 -15.13 0.86 2.49
CA VAL A 166 -15.41 2.17 1.90
C VAL A 166 -15.46 1.98 0.40
N VAL A 167 -16.61 2.22 -0.22
CA VAL A 167 -16.85 1.93 -1.64
C VAL A 167 -17.05 3.24 -2.41
N SER A 168 -16.30 3.42 -3.51
CA SER A 168 -16.57 4.50 -4.46
C SER A 168 -17.73 4.13 -5.37
N ALA A 169 -18.72 5.03 -5.50
CA ALA A 169 -19.93 4.82 -6.29
C ALA A 169 -20.39 6.12 -6.96
N ARG A 170 -21.27 6.02 -7.94
CA ARG A 170 -22.02 7.16 -8.51
C ARG A 170 -23.36 7.28 -7.80
N ASP A 171 -23.68 8.47 -7.30
CA ASP A 171 -25.00 8.78 -6.76
C ASP A 171 -26.02 9.05 -7.88
N ASP A 172 -27.28 9.31 -7.50
CA ASP A 172 -28.37 9.55 -8.46
C ASP A 172 -28.15 10.78 -9.34
N ASP A 173 -27.34 11.75 -8.90
CA ASP A 173 -26.93 12.91 -9.68
C ASP A 173 -25.71 12.64 -10.59
N GLY A 174 -25.17 11.43 -10.55
CA GLY A 174 -23.97 11.03 -11.29
C GLY A 174 -22.65 11.52 -10.69
N ARG A 175 -22.65 12.11 -9.47
CA ARG A 175 -21.44 12.52 -8.76
C ARG A 175 -20.78 11.33 -8.11
N LEU A 176 -19.46 11.39 -7.95
CA LEU A 176 -18.74 10.38 -7.18
C LEU A 176 -19.08 10.54 -5.68
N ALA A 177 -19.48 9.45 -5.07
CA ALA A 177 -19.79 9.35 -3.65
C ALA A 177 -18.95 8.25 -3.01
N LEU A 178 -18.72 8.33 -1.70
CA LEU A 178 -18.17 7.29 -0.88
C LEU A 178 -19.24 6.76 0.07
N ALA A 179 -19.34 5.44 0.19
CA ALA A 179 -20.28 4.77 1.08
C ALA A 179 -19.59 3.68 1.86
N LEU A 180 -19.99 3.49 3.11
CA LEU A 180 -19.56 2.36 3.94
C LEU A 180 -20.60 1.24 3.85
N VAL A 181 -20.11 0.02 3.64
CA VAL A 181 -20.92 -1.19 3.61
C VAL A 181 -20.25 -2.24 4.49
N GLU A 182 -21.01 -2.82 5.40
CA GLU A 182 -20.53 -3.93 6.23
C GLU A 182 -20.46 -5.22 5.40
N ARG A 183 -19.43 -6.07 5.65
CA ARG A 183 -19.24 -7.31 4.89
C ARG A 183 -20.43 -8.25 4.97
N ASP A 184 -21.04 -8.35 6.13
CA ASP A 184 -22.13 -9.30 6.40
C ASP A 184 -23.52 -8.73 6.07
N ALA A 185 -23.58 -7.53 5.45
CA ALA A 185 -24.84 -6.93 5.01
C ALA A 185 -25.51 -7.76 3.91
N PRO A 186 -26.85 -7.79 3.88
CA PRO A 186 -27.59 -8.48 2.80
C PRO A 186 -27.16 -7.96 1.42
N GLY A 187 -27.02 -8.84 0.44
CA GLY A 187 -26.65 -8.50 -0.93
C GLY A 187 -25.15 -8.34 -1.16
N VAL A 188 -24.31 -8.55 -0.15
CA VAL A 188 -22.85 -8.54 -0.28
C VAL A 188 -22.31 -9.93 -0.60
N THR A 189 -21.47 -10.03 -1.60
CA THR A 189 -20.72 -11.25 -1.94
C THR A 189 -19.25 -10.92 -2.08
N ALA A 190 -18.39 -11.68 -1.40
CA ALA A 190 -16.95 -11.54 -1.45
C ALA A 190 -16.29 -12.85 -1.88
N ARG A 191 -15.42 -12.80 -2.90
CA ARG A 191 -14.64 -13.94 -3.39
C ARG A 191 -13.16 -13.65 -3.28
N GLY A 192 -12.50 -14.18 -2.26
CA GLY A 192 -11.06 -14.01 -2.02
C GLY A 192 -10.20 -14.89 -2.93
N HIS A 193 -9.00 -14.39 -3.24
CA HIS A 193 -7.97 -15.10 -3.98
C HIS A 193 -6.57 -14.59 -3.61
N LEU A 194 -5.56 -15.41 -3.86
CA LEU A 194 -4.16 -15.01 -3.73
C LEU A 194 -3.72 -14.21 -4.96
N LEU A 195 -2.92 -13.18 -4.74
CA LEU A 195 -2.16 -12.51 -5.78
C LEU A 195 -0.83 -13.23 -6.02
N HIS A 196 -0.12 -12.83 -7.09
CA HIS A 196 1.14 -13.46 -7.48
C HIS A 196 2.24 -13.37 -6.41
N ASP A 197 2.22 -12.33 -5.60
CA ASP A 197 3.16 -12.09 -4.48
C ASP A 197 2.75 -12.79 -3.18
N GLY A 198 1.68 -13.56 -3.17
CA GLY A 198 1.17 -14.24 -2.01
C GLY A 198 0.27 -13.40 -1.09
N THR A 199 0.04 -12.13 -1.40
CA THR A 199 -0.94 -11.30 -0.68
C THR A 199 -2.37 -11.66 -1.10
N ARG A 200 -3.36 -11.29 -0.27
CA ARG A 200 -4.77 -11.63 -0.51
C ARG A 200 -5.55 -10.44 -1.03
N ALA A 201 -6.39 -10.68 -2.04
CA ALA A 201 -7.38 -9.73 -2.53
C ALA A 201 -8.73 -10.43 -2.74
N ALA A 202 -9.78 -9.65 -2.99
CA ALA A 202 -11.10 -10.19 -3.29
C ALA A 202 -11.80 -9.42 -4.43
N GLU A 203 -12.68 -10.16 -5.14
CA GLU A 203 -13.74 -9.60 -5.95
C GLU A 203 -14.97 -9.40 -5.07
N LEU A 204 -15.51 -8.18 -5.07
CA LEU A 204 -16.72 -7.83 -4.31
C LEU A 204 -17.87 -7.51 -5.24
N THR A 205 -19.05 -7.96 -4.87
CA THR A 205 -20.31 -7.65 -5.57
C THR A 205 -21.35 -7.24 -4.55
N TRP A 206 -22.09 -6.19 -4.86
CA TRP A 206 -23.22 -5.69 -4.09
C TRP A 206 -24.48 -5.74 -4.96
N GLN A 207 -25.58 -6.28 -4.42
CA GLN A 207 -26.91 -6.32 -5.02
C GLN A 207 -27.89 -5.69 -4.05
N ASP A 208 -28.20 -4.43 -4.26
CA ASP A 208 -29.09 -3.63 -3.40
C ASP A 208 -28.70 -3.72 -1.92
N ALA A 209 -27.40 -3.69 -1.63
CA ALA A 209 -26.89 -3.81 -0.26
C ALA A 209 -27.11 -2.50 0.53
N PRO A 210 -27.54 -2.59 1.80
CA PRO A 210 -27.63 -1.39 2.66
C PRO A 210 -26.27 -0.74 2.80
N ALA A 211 -26.25 0.58 2.68
CA ALA A 211 -25.02 1.37 2.72
C ALA A 211 -25.22 2.65 3.58
N GLN A 212 -24.12 3.16 4.11
CA GLN A 212 -24.08 4.43 4.84
C GLN A 212 -23.20 5.41 4.06
N ARG A 213 -23.74 6.53 3.64
CA ARG A 213 -23.00 7.53 2.86
C ARG A 213 -21.97 8.21 3.74
N LEU A 214 -20.69 8.22 3.31
CA LEU A 214 -19.60 8.93 3.99
C LEU A 214 -19.49 10.37 3.51
N SER A 215 -19.52 10.59 2.19
CA SER A 215 -19.41 11.91 1.60
C SER A 215 -20.68 12.71 1.78
N ALA A 216 -20.56 14.02 2.01
CA ALA A 216 -21.73 14.90 2.10
C ALA A 216 -22.56 14.82 0.81
N ALA A 217 -23.89 14.89 0.97
CA ALA A 217 -24.79 14.91 -0.18
C ALA A 217 -24.53 16.16 -1.04
N GLY A 218 -24.55 16.01 -2.36
CA GLY A 218 -24.33 17.12 -3.28
C GLY A 218 -22.86 17.49 -3.52
N THR A 219 -21.89 16.83 -2.83
CA THR A 219 -20.45 17.05 -3.05
C THR A 219 -19.84 15.90 -3.88
N ASP A 220 -18.83 16.21 -4.68
CA ASP A 220 -18.03 15.18 -5.37
C ASP A 220 -16.95 14.67 -4.43
N ALA A 221 -16.91 13.36 -4.24
CA ALA A 221 -15.94 12.71 -3.35
C ALA A 221 -14.60 12.40 -4.02
N LEU A 222 -14.41 12.75 -5.30
CA LEU A 222 -13.14 12.48 -6.01
C LEU A 222 -11.92 13.05 -5.26
N PRO A 223 -11.92 14.28 -4.72
CA PRO A 223 -10.76 14.79 -3.99
C PRO A 223 -10.39 13.96 -2.75
N ALA A 224 -11.37 13.42 -2.03
CA ALA A 224 -11.13 12.56 -0.88
C ALA A 224 -10.54 11.19 -1.31
N LEU A 225 -11.05 10.62 -2.39
CA LEU A 225 -10.55 9.39 -2.98
C LEU A 225 -9.11 9.56 -3.51
N GLU A 226 -8.82 10.69 -4.15
CA GLU A 226 -7.48 11.05 -4.61
C GLU A 226 -6.49 11.20 -3.46
N HIS A 227 -6.89 11.84 -2.37
CA HIS A 227 -6.06 11.95 -1.18
C HIS A 227 -5.75 10.57 -0.58
N ALA A 228 -6.76 9.72 -0.45
CA ALA A 228 -6.57 8.35 0.03
C ALA A 228 -5.64 7.52 -0.88
N ALA A 229 -5.72 7.69 -2.20
CA ALA A 229 -4.81 7.09 -3.16
C ALA A 229 -3.37 7.60 -2.98
N ASP A 230 -3.18 8.91 -2.77
CA ASP A 230 -1.87 9.51 -2.53
C ASP A 230 -1.23 8.95 -1.25
N VAL A 231 -2.01 8.78 -0.17
CA VAL A 231 -1.56 8.11 1.08
C VAL A 231 -1.17 6.66 0.81
N ALA A 232 -1.98 5.91 0.05
CA ALA A 232 -1.69 4.53 -0.31
C ALA A 232 -0.40 4.40 -1.13
N ILE A 233 -0.17 5.31 -2.08
CA ILE A 233 1.04 5.33 -2.92
C ILE A 233 2.27 5.69 -2.08
N ALA A 234 2.20 6.67 -1.18
CA ALA A 234 3.31 7.03 -0.30
C ALA A 234 3.69 5.85 0.63
N ALA A 235 2.71 5.18 1.21
CA ALA A 235 2.91 3.98 2.02
C ALA A 235 3.56 2.84 1.22
N LEU A 236 3.09 2.59 0.00
CA LEU A 236 3.66 1.61 -0.92
C LEU A 236 5.11 1.96 -1.29
N CYS A 237 5.41 3.24 -1.53
CA CYS A 237 6.78 3.69 -1.81
C CYS A 237 7.72 3.37 -0.65
N ALA A 238 7.31 3.60 0.59
CA ALA A 238 8.08 3.27 1.79
C ALA A 238 8.28 1.75 1.95
N GLU A 239 7.23 0.95 1.77
CA GLU A 239 7.33 -0.51 1.77
C GLU A 239 8.34 -1.00 0.73
N ALA A 240 8.30 -0.45 -0.49
CA ALA A 240 9.20 -0.81 -1.57
C ALA A 240 10.67 -0.50 -1.23
N VAL A 241 10.94 0.64 -0.59
CA VAL A 241 12.30 1.01 -0.12
C VAL A 241 12.81 -0.04 0.86
N GLY A 242 12.04 -0.40 1.88
CA GLY A 242 12.42 -1.41 2.85
C GLY A 242 12.69 -2.78 2.22
N LEU A 243 11.83 -3.19 1.30
CA LEU A 243 11.94 -4.47 0.60
C LEU A 243 13.15 -4.51 -0.35
N MET A 244 13.43 -3.42 -1.07
CA MET A 244 14.61 -3.31 -1.92
C MET A 244 15.91 -3.31 -1.10
N ASP A 245 15.92 -2.62 0.05
CA ASP A 245 17.09 -2.62 0.94
C ASP A 245 17.39 -4.02 1.48
N PHE A 246 16.35 -4.75 1.90
CA PHE A 246 16.49 -6.17 2.24
C PHE A 246 17.08 -6.99 1.08
N LEU A 247 16.56 -6.84 -0.12
CA LEU A 247 16.96 -7.63 -1.28
C LEU A 247 18.40 -7.32 -1.71
N VAL A 248 18.84 -6.07 -1.65
CA VAL A 248 20.21 -5.64 -1.94
C VAL A 248 21.18 -6.22 -0.90
N ALA A 249 20.83 -6.15 0.40
CA ALA A 249 21.66 -6.73 1.46
C ALA A 249 21.77 -8.24 1.32
N LEU A 250 20.66 -8.96 1.09
CA LEU A 250 20.63 -10.39 0.83
C LEU A 250 21.54 -10.79 -0.35
N THR A 251 21.50 -9.99 -1.42
CA THR A 251 22.32 -10.20 -2.61
C THR A 251 23.79 -9.98 -2.32
N ALA A 252 24.13 -8.92 -1.58
CA ALA A 252 25.51 -8.64 -1.18
C ALA A 252 26.13 -9.81 -0.38
N ASP A 253 25.37 -10.38 0.55
CA ASP A 253 25.84 -11.50 1.36
C ASP A 253 25.95 -12.79 0.54
N TYR A 254 25.01 -13.03 -0.37
CA TYR A 254 25.12 -14.15 -1.31
C TYR A 254 26.39 -14.05 -2.17
N LEU A 255 26.69 -12.88 -2.74
CA LEU A 255 27.89 -12.68 -3.55
C LEU A 255 29.18 -12.91 -2.76
N LYS A 256 29.23 -12.57 -1.47
CA LYS A 256 30.39 -12.80 -0.58
C LYS A 256 30.58 -14.29 -0.23
N THR A 257 29.48 -15.03 -0.12
CA THR A 257 29.49 -16.43 0.35
C THR A 257 29.58 -17.44 -0.79
N ARG A 258 28.92 -17.18 -1.93
CA ARG A 258 28.93 -18.08 -3.09
C ARG A 258 30.29 -18.10 -3.77
N ARG A 259 30.83 -19.30 -3.96
CA ARG A 259 32.14 -19.51 -4.63
C ARG A 259 31.96 -20.15 -5.99
N GLN A 260 32.64 -19.61 -6.98
CA GLN A 260 32.83 -20.17 -8.32
C GLN A 260 34.25 -19.82 -8.82
N PHE A 261 34.82 -20.64 -9.68
CA PHE A 261 36.20 -20.45 -10.21
C PHE A 261 37.26 -20.29 -9.10
N GLY A 262 37.06 -20.96 -7.96
CA GLY A 262 37.99 -20.93 -6.83
C GLY A 262 37.88 -19.73 -5.89
N VAL A 263 37.05 -18.72 -6.20
CA VAL A 263 36.93 -17.46 -5.45
C VAL A 263 35.47 -17.15 -5.10
N PRO A 264 35.18 -16.28 -4.07
CA PRO A 264 33.87 -15.72 -3.90
C PRO A 264 33.46 -14.91 -5.15
N ILE A 265 32.21 -15.04 -5.60
CA ILE A 265 31.77 -14.35 -6.83
C ILE A 265 31.75 -12.82 -6.68
N ALA A 266 31.74 -12.29 -5.44
CA ALA A 266 31.96 -10.87 -5.15
C ALA A 266 33.31 -10.33 -5.64
N SER A 267 34.29 -11.18 -6.01
CA SER A 267 35.57 -10.75 -6.58
C SER A 267 35.44 -10.23 -8.02
N PHE A 268 34.36 -10.59 -8.74
CA PHE A 268 34.16 -10.20 -10.13
C PHE A 268 33.58 -8.78 -10.23
N GLN A 269 34.29 -7.88 -10.91
CA GLN A 269 33.90 -6.48 -11.05
C GLN A 269 32.50 -6.29 -11.62
N ALA A 270 32.12 -7.10 -12.62
CA ALA A 270 30.80 -7.02 -13.24
C ALA A 270 29.65 -7.16 -12.23
N LEU A 271 29.79 -8.01 -11.20
CA LEU A 271 28.79 -8.17 -10.14
C LEU A 271 28.82 -7.03 -9.13
N ARG A 272 30.02 -6.51 -8.82
CA ARG A 272 30.17 -5.33 -7.94
C ARG A 272 29.51 -4.10 -8.54
N HIS A 273 29.71 -3.84 -9.84
CA HIS A 273 29.11 -2.71 -10.54
C HIS A 273 27.59 -2.83 -10.54
N ARG A 274 27.03 -4.01 -10.86
CA ARG A 274 25.58 -4.24 -10.80
C ARG A 274 25.01 -4.00 -9.40
N LEU A 275 25.69 -4.46 -8.36
CA LEU A 275 25.23 -4.23 -6.98
C LEU A 275 25.30 -2.75 -6.58
N ALA A 276 26.36 -2.03 -7.03
CA ALA A 276 26.47 -0.58 -6.82
C ALA A 276 25.33 0.18 -7.53
N ASP A 277 24.98 -0.21 -8.76
CA ASP A 277 23.84 0.37 -9.49
C ASP A 277 22.51 0.08 -8.77
N CYS A 278 22.33 -1.13 -8.21
CA CYS A 278 21.17 -1.44 -7.38
C CYS A 278 21.10 -0.54 -6.13
N LYS A 279 22.25 -0.30 -5.47
CA LYS A 279 22.30 0.59 -4.31
C LYS A 279 21.96 2.03 -4.69
N MET A 280 22.46 2.55 -5.82
CA MET A 280 22.10 3.88 -6.32
C MET A 280 20.60 3.98 -6.60
N ALA A 281 20.01 2.99 -7.29
CA ALA A 281 18.58 2.95 -7.58
C ALA A 281 17.73 2.93 -6.30
N LEU A 282 18.18 2.22 -5.26
CA LEU A 282 17.55 2.19 -3.94
C LEU A 282 17.59 3.57 -3.26
N GLU A 283 18.73 4.27 -3.26
CA GLU A 283 18.86 5.57 -2.60
C GLU A 283 18.07 6.67 -3.33
N LEU A 284 17.97 6.61 -4.66
CA LEU A 284 17.07 7.47 -5.43
C LEU A 284 15.61 7.20 -5.06
N ALA A 285 15.23 5.93 -4.95
CA ALA A 285 13.88 5.53 -4.52
C ALA A 285 13.57 6.03 -3.10
N ARG A 286 14.52 5.90 -2.16
CA ARG A 286 14.39 6.41 -0.79
C ARG A 286 14.13 7.92 -0.76
N SER A 287 14.92 8.68 -1.50
CA SER A 287 14.76 10.13 -1.61
C SER A 287 13.37 10.53 -2.12
N MET A 288 12.87 9.79 -3.12
CA MET A 288 11.55 10.05 -3.69
C MET A 288 10.41 9.58 -2.78
N SER A 289 10.59 8.51 -2.00
CA SER A 289 9.65 8.09 -0.95
C SER A 289 9.51 9.18 0.12
N TYR A 290 10.62 9.78 0.54
CA TYR A 290 10.62 10.92 1.47
C TYR A 290 9.86 12.12 0.87
N LEU A 291 10.13 12.45 -0.39
CA LEU A 291 9.42 13.53 -1.07
C LEU A 291 7.91 13.30 -1.05
N ALA A 292 7.44 12.12 -1.45
CA ALA A 292 6.01 11.79 -1.45
C ALA A 292 5.39 11.96 -0.05
N THR A 293 6.06 11.41 0.97
CA THR A 293 5.60 11.46 2.37
C THR A 293 5.48 12.90 2.88
N LEU A 294 6.54 13.70 2.68
CA LEU A 294 6.58 15.08 3.18
C LEU A 294 5.59 16.02 2.47
N ARG A 295 5.17 15.67 1.25
CA ARG A 295 4.21 16.45 0.46
C ARG A 295 2.74 16.02 0.66
N LEU A 296 2.45 15.01 1.48
CA LEU A 296 1.07 14.55 1.68
C LEU A 296 0.14 15.60 2.28
N ALA A 297 0.67 16.52 3.07
CA ALA A 297 -0.09 17.61 3.66
C ALA A 297 -0.22 18.87 2.76
N ASP A 298 0.47 18.89 1.61
CA ASP A 298 0.44 20.03 0.70
C ASP A 298 -0.89 20.10 -0.09
N ALA A 299 -1.09 21.23 -0.79
CA ALA A 299 -2.21 21.41 -1.71
C ALA A 299 -2.28 20.26 -2.75
N PRO A 300 -3.49 19.88 -3.21
CA PRO A 300 -3.70 18.70 -4.05
C PRO A 300 -2.77 18.60 -5.27
N GLU A 301 -2.55 19.71 -5.97
CA GLU A 301 -1.70 19.74 -7.18
C GLU A 301 -0.22 19.44 -6.84
N VAL A 302 0.30 20.02 -5.76
CA VAL A 302 1.67 19.81 -5.30
C VAL A 302 1.87 18.38 -4.80
N ARG A 303 0.92 17.89 -3.99
CA ARG A 303 0.90 16.54 -3.44
C ARG A 303 0.86 15.50 -4.54
N ARG A 304 -0.13 15.56 -5.45
CA ARG A 304 -0.28 14.60 -6.55
C ARG A 304 0.92 14.55 -7.46
N ARG A 305 1.51 15.71 -7.77
CA ARG A 305 2.73 15.79 -8.57
C ARG A 305 3.89 15.07 -7.89
N ALA A 306 4.13 15.32 -6.61
CA ALA A 306 5.21 14.69 -5.85
C ALA A 306 5.02 13.17 -5.75
N VAL A 307 3.79 12.72 -5.49
CA VAL A 307 3.44 11.31 -5.40
C VAL A 307 3.60 10.61 -6.75
N ALA A 308 3.17 11.23 -7.86
CA ALA A 308 3.35 10.67 -9.20
C ALA A 308 4.85 10.57 -9.57
N GLN A 309 5.65 11.60 -9.30
CA GLN A 309 7.11 11.58 -9.51
C GLN A 309 7.77 10.46 -8.69
N ALA A 310 7.38 10.31 -7.43
CA ALA A 310 7.89 9.24 -6.58
C ALA A 310 7.52 7.86 -7.15
N LYS A 311 6.27 7.64 -7.56
CA LYS A 311 5.83 6.36 -8.11
C LYS A 311 6.56 6.00 -9.42
N VAL A 312 6.90 6.98 -10.27
CA VAL A 312 7.75 6.76 -11.46
C VAL A 312 9.12 6.23 -11.04
N GLN A 313 9.82 6.93 -10.14
CA GLN A 313 11.14 6.51 -9.70
C GLN A 313 11.12 5.16 -8.98
N LEU A 314 10.15 4.97 -8.08
CA LEU A 314 9.99 3.71 -7.35
C LEU A 314 9.69 2.54 -8.31
N GLY A 315 8.82 2.73 -9.30
CA GLY A 315 8.50 1.70 -10.30
C GLY A 315 9.73 1.28 -11.11
N GLN A 316 10.54 2.23 -11.55
CA GLN A 316 11.81 1.95 -12.23
C GLN A 316 12.80 1.24 -11.31
N SER A 317 12.96 1.71 -10.07
CA SER A 317 13.88 1.13 -9.10
C SER A 317 13.47 -0.29 -8.68
N MET A 318 12.18 -0.52 -8.39
CA MET A 318 11.64 -1.85 -8.04
C MET A 318 11.93 -2.88 -9.14
N ARG A 319 11.68 -2.51 -10.39
CA ARG A 319 11.95 -3.37 -11.56
C ARG A 319 13.43 -3.63 -11.71
N PHE A 320 14.26 -2.58 -11.68
CA PHE A 320 15.70 -2.70 -11.85
C PHE A 320 16.33 -3.54 -10.73
N VAL A 321 16.15 -3.16 -9.47
CA VAL A 321 16.72 -3.86 -8.31
C VAL A 321 16.24 -5.31 -8.26
N GLY A 322 14.94 -5.55 -8.43
CA GLY A 322 14.37 -6.89 -8.42
C GLY A 322 15.00 -7.79 -9.48
N GLN A 323 15.07 -7.34 -10.74
CA GLN A 323 15.64 -8.11 -11.85
C GLN A 323 17.15 -8.34 -11.69
N GLN A 324 17.91 -7.30 -11.29
CA GLN A 324 19.35 -7.42 -11.13
C GLN A 324 19.73 -8.37 -9.97
N CYS A 325 19.00 -8.31 -8.86
CA CYS A 325 19.21 -9.19 -7.73
C CYS A 325 18.91 -10.65 -8.10
N VAL A 326 17.79 -10.92 -8.76
CA VAL A 326 17.48 -12.28 -9.28
C VAL A 326 18.58 -12.77 -10.23
N GLN A 327 19.04 -11.93 -11.15
CA GLN A 327 20.12 -12.27 -12.09
C GLN A 327 21.42 -12.62 -11.34
N MET A 328 21.78 -11.87 -10.30
CA MET A 328 23.00 -12.11 -9.50
C MET A 328 22.93 -13.39 -8.66
N HIS A 329 21.74 -13.84 -8.28
CA HIS A 329 21.53 -15.12 -7.60
C HIS A 329 21.53 -16.32 -8.58
N GLY A 330 21.25 -16.08 -9.86
CA GLY A 330 21.12 -17.15 -10.86
C GLY A 330 19.88 -18.02 -10.60
N GLY A 331 19.97 -19.32 -10.89
CA GLY A 331 18.83 -20.25 -10.82
C GLY A 331 18.09 -20.27 -9.49
N ILE A 332 18.78 -20.14 -8.36
CA ILE A 332 18.12 -20.10 -7.04
C ILE A 332 17.22 -18.88 -6.88
N GLY A 333 17.57 -17.77 -7.53
CA GLY A 333 16.82 -16.50 -7.43
C GLY A 333 15.38 -16.56 -7.97
N VAL A 334 15.01 -17.61 -8.72
CA VAL A 334 13.65 -17.80 -9.25
C VAL A 334 12.90 -18.96 -8.61
N THR A 335 13.51 -19.64 -7.62
CA THR A 335 12.86 -20.77 -6.92
C THR A 335 11.96 -20.29 -5.80
N ASP A 336 10.87 -21.01 -5.55
CA ASP A 336 9.93 -20.69 -4.47
C ASP A 336 10.48 -20.96 -3.07
N ASP A 337 11.54 -21.72 -2.97
CA ASP A 337 12.26 -22.02 -1.72
C ASP A 337 13.24 -20.90 -1.31
N TYR A 338 13.37 -19.84 -2.12
CA TYR A 338 14.32 -18.77 -1.87
C TYR A 338 13.62 -17.43 -1.62
N VAL A 339 13.92 -16.83 -0.48
CA VAL A 339 13.26 -15.59 -0.03
C VAL A 339 13.39 -14.41 -1.01
N GLY A 340 14.47 -14.34 -1.78
CA GLY A 340 14.68 -13.31 -2.79
C GLY A 340 13.67 -13.36 -3.93
N ALA A 341 13.19 -14.58 -4.30
CA ALA A 341 12.14 -14.72 -5.31
C ALA A 341 10.81 -14.13 -4.85
N HIS A 342 10.46 -14.29 -3.57
CA HIS A 342 9.25 -13.70 -2.99
C HIS A 342 9.33 -12.17 -2.94
N ALA A 343 10.50 -11.62 -2.56
CA ALA A 343 10.73 -10.18 -2.62
C ALA A 343 10.58 -9.63 -4.04
N PHE A 344 11.11 -10.32 -5.06
CA PHE A 344 10.94 -9.94 -6.46
C PHE A 344 9.47 -9.97 -6.92
N LYS A 345 8.70 -11.02 -6.57
CA LYS A 345 7.27 -11.11 -6.85
C LYS A 345 6.52 -9.91 -6.24
N ARG A 346 6.80 -9.58 -4.97
CA ARG A 346 6.17 -8.44 -4.28
C ARG A 346 6.50 -7.12 -4.96
N LEU A 347 7.78 -6.82 -5.27
CA LEU A 347 8.17 -5.60 -5.98
C LEU A 347 7.48 -5.48 -7.34
N THR A 348 7.30 -6.60 -8.06
CA THR A 348 6.59 -6.64 -9.34
C THR A 348 5.10 -6.31 -9.19
N CYS A 349 4.43 -6.86 -8.16
CA CYS A 349 3.04 -6.53 -7.88
C CYS A 349 2.85 -5.08 -7.45
N MET A 350 3.75 -4.56 -6.60
CA MET A 350 3.72 -3.18 -6.12
C MET A 350 3.90 -2.16 -7.25
N GLU A 351 4.69 -2.48 -8.27
CA GLU A 351 4.87 -1.62 -9.45
C GLU A 351 3.53 -1.37 -10.15
N LEU A 352 2.65 -2.37 -10.19
CA LEU A 352 1.33 -2.28 -10.84
C LEU A 352 0.23 -1.65 -9.96
N GLN A 353 0.40 -1.63 -8.63
CA GLN A 353 -0.60 -1.11 -7.71
C GLN A 353 -0.70 0.42 -7.80
N TRP A 354 -1.92 0.95 -7.77
CA TRP A 354 -2.23 2.39 -7.81
C TRP A 354 -1.70 3.14 -9.05
N GLY A 355 -1.47 2.46 -10.13
CA GLY A 355 -0.86 2.98 -11.34
C GLY A 355 0.56 2.47 -11.56
N ASP A 356 0.85 2.01 -12.77
CA ASP A 356 2.19 1.60 -13.18
C ASP A 356 3.09 2.80 -13.51
N THR A 357 4.36 2.54 -13.75
CA THR A 357 5.35 3.57 -14.10
C THR A 357 4.92 4.43 -15.28
N LEU A 358 4.27 3.84 -16.31
CA LEU A 358 3.84 4.59 -17.50
C LEU A 358 2.63 5.47 -17.22
N HIS A 359 1.69 5.01 -16.38
CA HIS A 359 0.56 5.82 -15.94
C HIS A 359 1.04 7.09 -15.23
N HIS A 360 1.88 6.95 -14.20
CA HIS A 360 2.38 8.11 -13.46
C HIS A 360 3.34 8.99 -14.28
N LEU A 361 4.08 8.42 -15.23
CA LEU A 361 4.86 9.22 -16.17
C LEU A 361 3.97 10.10 -17.05
N GLY A 362 2.80 9.58 -17.47
CA GLY A 362 1.78 10.36 -18.17
C GLY A 362 1.24 11.51 -17.32
N GLU A 363 0.95 11.26 -16.03
CA GLU A 363 0.50 12.29 -15.08
C GLU A 363 1.55 13.41 -14.90
N VAL A 364 2.83 13.03 -14.73
CA VAL A 364 3.94 14.01 -14.63
C VAL A 364 4.08 14.79 -15.93
N GLY A 365 4.02 14.12 -17.08
CA GLY A 365 4.14 14.75 -18.40
C GLY A 365 3.02 15.76 -18.69
N ALA A 366 1.78 15.44 -18.34
CA ALA A 366 0.64 16.36 -18.50
C ALA A 366 0.86 17.66 -17.70
N GLN A 367 1.36 17.56 -16.47
CA GLN A 367 1.62 18.73 -15.62
C GLN A 367 2.86 19.54 -16.07
N MET A 368 3.82 18.94 -16.77
CA MET A 368 4.99 19.65 -17.31
C MET A 368 4.64 20.59 -18.46
N GLN A 369 3.62 20.28 -19.25
CA GLN A 369 3.15 21.14 -20.34
C GLN A 369 2.67 22.49 -19.80
N ASP A 370 2.04 22.51 -18.63
CA ASP A 370 1.48 23.71 -18.00
C ASP A 370 2.54 24.57 -17.28
N THR A 371 3.68 23.99 -16.90
CA THR A 371 4.64 24.66 -16.01
C THR A 371 6.00 25.00 -16.68
N ALA A 372 6.34 24.35 -17.77
CA ALA A 372 7.68 24.53 -18.39
C ALA A 372 7.78 25.72 -19.32
N GLY A 373 6.67 26.36 -19.72
CA GLY A 373 6.66 27.48 -20.67
C GLY A 373 7.28 27.18 -22.04
N VAL A 374 7.54 25.91 -22.33
CA VAL A 374 8.28 25.47 -23.54
C VAL A 374 7.37 25.42 -24.75
N PHE A 375 6.06 25.45 -24.53
CA PHE A 375 5.03 25.34 -25.59
C PHE A 375 3.98 26.47 -25.50
N GLY A 376 4.33 27.58 -24.81
CA GLY A 376 3.49 28.79 -24.76
C GLY A 376 3.74 29.71 -25.94
#